data_e2e9e10caba95bc35a2659644de5b701
#
_entry.id   e2e9e10caba95bc35a2659644de5b701
#
_cell.length_a   1.000
_cell.length_b   1.000
_cell.length_c   1.000
_cell.angle_alpha   90.00
_cell.angle_beta   90.00
_cell.angle_gamma   90.00
#
_symmetry.space_group_name_H-M   'P 1'
#
loop_
_entity.id
_entity.type
_entity.pdbx_description
1 polymer ?
#
loop_
_entity_poly.entity_id
_entity_poly.type
_entity_poly.pdbx_seq_one_letter_code
_entity_poly.pdbx_strand_id
1 'polypeptide(L)'
;MTTRSFVIDSMPESVSNYRDTHAIVAVDVFRATSVIVTALAHGHPIYPVATVEEAAIVAARLHDPLLAGEQAGIKPDGFDLNNSPAAIARLSNCRPIVLVTSAGTKLLSEARGASSIYVACLRNMIATAAQLVGAHRRVALIGAGTQGKPRPEDQYACARIAEMLQSQGYAPEGDRTVAELATWRGVGVQTMRSSPSADFLRSTRQHDDLEFVLSHVDDLDASAIFNGQQVSLMLPGAQRLLAEA
;
A
#
# COMPACT_ATOMS: atom_id res chain seq x y z
N MET A 1 -32.13 -0.97 2.78
CA MET A 1 -30.87 -0.90 1.99
C MET A 1 -29.71 -1.04 2.96
N THR A 2 -28.84 -2.02 2.78
CA THR A 2 -27.65 -2.16 3.65
C THR A 2 -26.66 -1.03 3.36
N THR A 3 -26.29 -0.28 4.38
CA THR A 3 -25.40 0.89 4.30
C THR A 3 -24.02 0.48 3.79
N ARG A 4 -23.45 1.26 2.87
CA ARG A 4 -22.02 1.15 2.49
C ARG A 4 -21.18 1.78 3.61
N SER A 5 -20.04 1.16 3.92
CA SER A 5 -19.25 1.62 5.05
C SER A 5 -17.76 1.40 4.87
N PHE A 6 -16.96 2.10 5.67
CA PHE A 6 -15.52 1.90 5.73
C PHE A 6 -15.01 2.03 7.17
N VAL A 7 -13.86 1.42 7.42
CA VAL A 7 -13.10 1.55 8.67
C VAL A 7 -11.67 2.01 8.35
N ILE A 8 -11.07 2.79 9.24
CA ILE A 8 -9.65 3.09 9.25
C ILE A 8 -9.04 2.39 10.46
N ASP A 9 -8.02 1.57 10.20
CA ASP A 9 -7.28 0.87 11.24
C ASP A 9 -5.77 0.89 10.94
N SER A 10 -4.99 0.27 11.79
CA SER A 10 -3.53 0.18 11.66
C SER A 10 -3.04 -1.16 12.19
N MET A 11 -1.86 -1.55 11.75
CA MET A 11 -1.15 -2.78 12.06
C MET A 11 -1.65 -4.00 11.27
N PRO A 12 -0.71 -4.86 10.82
CA PRO A 12 -1.05 -6.10 10.11
C PRO A 12 -2.02 -6.99 10.88
N GLU A 13 -1.89 -7.04 12.19
CA GLU A 13 -2.69 -7.88 13.07
C GLU A 13 -4.19 -7.51 13.08
N SER A 14 -4.53 -6.25 12.77
CA SER A 14 -5.93 -5.81 12.71
C SER A 14 -6.70 -6.39 11.52
N VAL A 15 -5.99 -6.87 10.49
CA VAL A 15 -6.59 -7.48 9.29
C VAL A 15 -7.57 -8.59 9.66
N SER A 16 -7.27 -9.39 10.66
CA SER A 16 -8.12 -10.51 11.11
C SER A 16 -9.53 -10.08 11.50
N ASN A 17 -9.74 -8.81 11.88
CA ASN A 17 -11.04 -8.26 12.23
C ASN A 17 -11.93 -7.98 10.99
N TYR A 18 -11.31 -7.86 9.82
CA TYR A 18 -11.95 -7.33 8.61
C TYR A 18 -11.92 -8.28 7.42
N ARG A 19 -10.92 -9.16 7.35
CA ARG A 19 -10.59 -10.00 6.20
C ARG A 19 -11.79 -10.74 5.60
N ASP A 20 -12.68 -11.24 6.42
CA ASP A 20 -13.82 -12.06 5.99
C ASP A 20 -15.04 -11.22 5.55
N THR A 21 -15.04 -9.91 5.81
CA THR A 21 -16.23 -9.05 5.65
C THR A 21 -16.00 -7.77 4.87
N HIS A 22 -14.75 -7.37 4.65
CA HIS A 22 -14.38 -6.12 3.98
C HIS A 22 -13.41 -6.38 2.82
N ALA A 23 -13.41 -5.53 1.82
CA ALA A 23 -12.26 -5.37 0.94
C ALA A 23 -11.14 -4.71 1.75
N ILE A 24 -9.93 -5.25 1.67
CA ILE A 24 -8.77 -4.72 2.40
C ILE A 24 -8.00 -3.76 1.50
N VAL A 25 -7.64 -2.60 2.02
CA VAL A 25 -6.69 -1.67 1.38
C VAL A 25 -5.45 -1.58 2.28
N ALA A 26 -4.35 -2.13 1.80
CA ALA A 26 -3.07 -2.10 2.49
C ALA A 26 -2.31 -0.81 2.15
N VAL A 27 -1.87 -0.08 3.18
CA VAL A 27 -1.18 1.21 3.06
C VAL A 27 0.13 1.18 3.86
N ASP A 28 1.25 1.44 3.19
CA ASP A 28 2.59 1.63 3.77
C ASP A 28 3.33 2.68 2.93
N VAL A 29 3.10 3.95 3.25
CA VAL A 29 3.59 5.09 2.46
C VAL A 29 5.11 5.18 2.51
N PHE A 30 5.70 4.99 3.67
CA PHE A 30 7.15 4.98 3.84
C PHE A 30 7.62 3.61 4.36
N ARG A 31 7.71 2.57 3.41
CA ARG A 31 7.79 2.75 1.94
C ARG A 31 7.18 1.64 1.10
N ALA A 32 6.76 0.51 1.68
CA ALA A 32 6.52 -0.71 0.91
C ALA A 32 5.47 -0.53 -0.21
N THR A 33 4.31 0.08 0.07
CA THR A 33 3.28 0.25 -0.97
C THR A 33 3.69 1.29 -2.01
N SER A 34 4.51 2.29 -1.64
CA SER A 34 5.11 3.21 -2.60
C SER A 34 6.10 2.51 -3.54
N VAL A 35 6.89 1.54 -3.05
CA VAL A 35 7.76 0.69 -3.87
C VAL A 35 6.92 -0.16 -4.82
N ILE A 36 5.89 -0.84 -4.32
CA ILE A 36 5.03 -1.71 -5.12
C ILE A 36 4.37 -0.93 -6.26
N VAL A 37 3.73 0.19 -5.94
CA VAL A 37 3.02 1.01 -6.94
C VAL A 37 4.00 1.63 -7.95
N THR A 38 5.19 2.04 -7.50
CA THR A 38 6.24 2.55 -8.40
C THR A 38 6.77 1.46 -9.33
N ALA A 39 7.04 0.26 -8.82
CA ALA A 39 7.48 -0.86 -9.65
C ALA A 39 6.47 -1.17 -10.77
N LEU A 40 5.19 -1.23 -10.42
CA LEU A 40 4.12 -1.47 -11.39
C LEU A 40 4.01 -0.35 -12.42
N ALA A 41 4.12 0.91 -12.01
CA ALA A 41 4.08 2.06 -12.91
C ALA A 41 5.24 2.06 -13.93
N HIS A 42 6.37 1.43 -13.58
CA HIS A 42 7.54 1.24 -14.45
C HIS A 42 7.57 -0.13 -15.16
N GLY A 43 6.48 -0.91 -15.08
CA GLY A 43 6.32 -2.19 -15.81
C GLY A 43 7.02 -3.38 -15.17
N HIS A 44 7.47 -3.29 -13.93
CA HIS A 44 8.05 -4.42 -13.20
C HIS A 44 6.96 -5.32 -12.61
N PRO A 45 6.91 -6.62 -12.92
CA PRO A 45 6.15 -7.58 -12.12
C PRO A 45 6.66 -7.59 -10.69
N ILE A 46 5.77 -7.50 -9.68
CA ILE A 46 6.19 -7.43 -8.28
C ILE A 46 5.48 -8.47 -7.41
N TYR A 47 6.27 -9.14 -6.57
CA TYR A 47 5.89 -10.26 -5.73
C TYR A 47 6.24 -9.93 -4.28
N PRO A 48 5.32 -9.35 -3.50
CA PRO A 48 5.54 -9.10 -2.08
C PRO A 48 5.43 -10.40 -1.28
N VAL A 49 6.42 -10.66 -0.44
CA VAL A 49 6.51 -11.84 0.41
C VAL A 49 6.85 -11.47 1.85
N ALA A 50 6.51 -12.34 2.80
CA ALA A 50 6.62 -12.00 4.22
C ALA A 50 8.05 -12.16 4.76
N THR A 51 8.85 -13.08 4.20
CA THR A 51 10.18 -13.42 4.74
C THR A 51 11.23 -13.54 3.65
N VAL A 52 12.51 -13.50 4.05
CA VAL A 52 13.66 -13.70 3.14
C VAL A 52 13.66 -15.14 2.57
N GLU A 53 13.24 -16.11 3.37
CA GLU A 53 13.15 -17.51 2.95
C GLU A 53 12.08 -17.67 1.86
N GLU A 54 10.91 -17.04 2.03
CA GLU A 54 9.86 -17.00 1.01
C GLU A 54 10.36 -16.30 -0.26
N ALA A 55 11.15 -15.22 -0.11
CA ALA A 55 11.74 -14.52 -1.24
C ALA A 55 12.67 -15.43 -2.08
N ALA A 56 13.49 -16.24 -1.45
CA ALA A 56 14.36 -17.19 -2.15
C ALA A 56 13.54 -18.23 -2.94
N ILE A 57 12.45 -18.73 -2.35
CA ILE A 57 11.54 -19.70 -2.99
C ILE A 57 10.85 -19.09 -4.22
N VAL A 58 10.36 -17.86 -4.10
CA VAL A 58 9.68 -17.16 -5.20
C VAL A 58 10.69 -16.80 -6.30
N ALA A 59 11.85 -16.26 -5.92
CA ALA A 59 12.90 -15.89 -6.88
C ALA A 59 13.37 -17.08 -7.73
N ALA A 60 13.51 -18.26 -7.13
CA ALA A 60 13.93 -19.47 -7.85
C ALA A 60 12.96 -19.92 -8.99
N ARG A 61 11.73 -19.37 -9.00
CA ARG A 61 10.70 -19.67 -10.02
C ARG A 61 10.60 -18.59 -11.11
N LEU A 62 11.32 -17.48 -10.94
CA LEU A 62 11.29 -16.34 -11.85
C LEU A 62 12.56 -16.31 -12.71
N HIS A 63 12.45 -15.71 -13.88
CA HIS A 63 13.63 -15.48 -14.72
C HIS A 63 14.29 -14.15 -14.33
N ASP A 64 15.55 -14.22 -13.89
CA ASP A 64 16.39 -13.09 -13.55
C ASP A 64 15.71 -12.04 -12.62
N PRO A 65 15.13 -12.45 -11.46
CA PRO A 65 14.45 -11.50 -10.57
C PRO A 65 15.44 -10.61 -9.84
N LEU A 66 14.96 -9.42 -9.43
CA LEU A 66 15.61 -8.56 -8.44
C LEU A 66 15.07 -8.87 -7.05
N LEU A 67 15.94 -9.02 -6.07
CA LEU A 67 15.57 -9.06 -4.65
C LEU A 67 15.63 -7.64 -4.09
N ALA A 68 14.51 -7.16 -3.58
CA ALA A 68 14.41 -5.82 -3.00
C ALA A 68 13.80 -5.88 -1.60
N GLY A 69 14.20 -4.97 -0.72
CA GLY A 69 13.53 -4.87 0.57
C GLY A 69 14.43 -4.51 1.74
N GLU A 70 13.85 -4.67 2.94
CA GLU A 70 14.51 -4.38 4.22
C GLU A 70 14.01 -5.32 5.31
N GLN A 71 14.86 -5.55 6.29
CA GLN A 71 14.52 -6.09 7.60
C GLN A 71 14.98 -5.11 8.68
N ALA A 72 14.05 -4.61 9.49
CA ALA A 72 14.32 -3.57 10.48
C ALA A 72 15.04 -2.32 9.91
N GLY A 73 14.71 -1.94 8.67
CA GLY A 73 15.29 -0.79 7.95
C GLY A 73 16.63 -1.06 7.25
N ILE A 74 17.18 -2.26 7.34
CA ILE A 74 18.47 -2.65 6.75
C ILE A 74 18.21 -3.56 5.54
N LYS A 75 18.89 -3.28 4.41
CA LYS A 75 18.86 -4.16 3.24
C LYS A 75 19.49 -5.52 3.61
N PRO A 76 18.78 -6.66 3.41
CA PRO A 76 19.34 -7.98 3.69
C PRO A 76 20.55 -8.29 2.80
N ASP A 77 21.47 -9.10 3.31
CA ASP A 77 22.61 -9.59 2.53
C ASP A 77 22.13 -10.37 1.29
N GLY A 78 22.78 -10.14 0.17
CA GLY A 78 22.42 -10.77 -1.10
C GLY A 78 21.22 -10.12 -1.83
N PHE A 79 20.58 -9.10 -1.27
CA PHE A 79 19.54 -8.34 -1.97
C PHE A 79 20.15 -7.30 -2.90
N ASP A 80 19.56 -7.13 -4.08
CA ASP A 80 20.00 -6.16 -5.09
C ASP A 80 19.68 -4.73 -4.64
N LEU A 81 18.46 -4.50 -4.14
CA LEU A 81 17.94 -3.18 -3.80
C LEU A 81 17.44 -3.12 -2.35
N ASN A 82 17.51 -1.93 -1.77
CA ASN A 82 16.75 -1.60 -0.57
C ASN A 82 15.25 -1.40 -0.91
N ASN A 83 14.42 -1.23 0.08
CA ASN A 83 13.00 -0.82 -0.02
C ASN A 83 12.92 0.66 -0.48
N SER A 84 13.32 0.95 -1.73
CA SER A 84 13.51 2.30 -2.26
C SER A 84 12.71 2.55 -3.54
N PRO A 85 11.60 3.33 -3.48
CA PRO A 85 10.84 3.69 -4.66
C PRO A 85 11.67 4.56 -5.64
N ALA A 86 12.54 5.43 -5.15
CA ALA A 86 13.41 6.24 -5.98
C ALA A 86 14.43 5.39 -6.76
N ALA A 87 14.97 4.32 -6.15
CA ALA A 87 15.87 3.40 -6.84
C ALA A 87 15.13 2.57 -7.90
N ILE A 88 13.92 2.08 -7.59
CA ILE A 88 13.07 1.36 -8.54
C ILE A 88 12.76 2.22 -9.77
N ALA A 89 12.40 3.49 -9.59
CA ALA A 89 12.07 4.39 -10.69
C ALA A 89 13.26 4.67 -11.63
N ARG A 90 14.49 4.40 -11.21
CA ARG A 90 15.71 4.57 -12.01
C ARG A 90 16.13 3.29 -12.75
N LEU A 91 15.44 2.17 -12.55
CA LEU A 91 15.76 0.92 -13.26
C LEU A 91 15.47 1.08 -14.77
N SER A 92 16.38 0.58 -15.60
CA SER A 92 16.27 0.65 -17.06
C SER A 92 15.67 -0.60 -17.71
N ASN A 93 15.31 -1.60 -16.91
CA ASN A 93 14.76 -2.87 -17.39
C ASN A 93 13.54 -3.25 -16.54
N CYS A 94 12.66 -4.12 -17.07
CA CYS A 94 11.42 -4.55 -16.42
C CYS A 94 11.54 -5.94 -15.78
N ARG A 95 12.66 -6.23 -15.09
CA ARG A 95 12.88 -7.49 -14.38
C ARG A 95 11.82 -7.67 -13.27
N PRO A 96 11.38 -8.92 -12.99
CA PRO A 96 10.53 -9.20 -11.84
C PRO A 96 11.21 -8.77 -10.53
N ILE A 97 10.44 -8.24 -9.58
CA ILE A 97 10.93 -7.83 -8.26
C ILE A 97 10.26 -8.69 -7.19
N VAL A 98 11.05 -9.32 -6.33
CA VAL A 98 10.58 -9.97 -5.10
C VAL A 98 10.87 -9.02 -3.94
N LEU A 99 9.82 -8.57 -3.25
CA LEU A 99 9.90 -7.54 -2.21
C LEU A 99 9.64 -8.14 -0.83
N VAL A 100 10.56 -7.88 0.10
CA VAL A 100 10.42 -8.20 1.55
C VAL A 100 10.50 -6.92 2.36
N THR A 101 9.53 -6.69 3.26
CA THR A 101 9.61 -5.58 4.22
C THR A 101 9.06 -5.98 5.58
N SER A 102 9.49 -5.28 6.63
CA SER A 102 9.13 -5.60 8.02
C SER A 102 7.65 -5.39 8.34
N ALA A 103 6.96 -4.49 7.62
CA ALA A 103 5.58 -4.11 7.92
C ALA A 103 4.64 -4.31 6.72
N GLY A 104 4.92 -3.66 5.59
CA GLY A 104 3.99 -3.61 4.46
C GLY A 104 3.75 -4.95 3.78
N THR A 105 4.80 -5.76 3.55
CA THR A 105 4.62 -7.10 2.98
C THR A 105 4.00 -8.08 3.99
N LYS A 106 4.24 -7.88 5.29
CA LYS A 106 3.53 -8.61 6.35
C LYS A 106 2.03 -8.29 6.32
N LEU A 107 1.65 -7.00 6.19
CA LEU A 107 0.25 -6.59 6.06
C LEU A 107 -0.43 -7.29 4.88
N LEU A 108 0.21 -7.35 3.72
CA LEU A 108 -0.31 -8.06 2.55
C LEU A 108 -0.42 -9.57 2.78
N SER A 109 0.53 -10.16 3.49
CA SER A 109 0.48 -11.59 3.85
C SER A 109 -0.69 -11.90 4.78
N GLU A 110 -0.94 -11.09 5.80
CA GLU A 110 -2.09 -11.24 6.71
C GLU A 110 -3.43 -11.05 5.99
N ALA A 111 -3.44 -10.21 4.94
CA ALA A 111 -4.64 -9.98 4.13
C ALA A 111 -4.97 -11.13 3.18
N ARG A 112 -4.07 -12.10 2.97
CA ARG A 112 -4.35 -13.27 2.12
C ARG A 112 -5.63 -13.98 2.57
N GLY A 113 -6.47 -14.31 1.60
CA GLY A 113 -7.79 -14.91 1.83
C GLY A 113 -8.95 -13.89 1.91
N ALA A 114 -8.67 -12.59 1.99
CA ALA A 114 -9.72 -11.58 1.80
C ALA A 114 -10.27 -11.64 0.36
N SER A 115 -11.54 -11.28 0.20
CA SER A 115 -12.20 -11.29 -1.11
C SER A 115 -11.54 -10.35 -2.14
N SER A 116 -10.93 -9.27 -1.67
CA SER A 116 -10.18 -8.31 -2.48
C SER A 116 -9.14 -7.60 -1.63
N ILE A 117 -7.93 -7.45 -2.18
CA ILE A 117 -6.81 -6.80 -1.49
C ILE A 117 -6.23 -5.73 -2.42
N TYR A 118 -6.38 -4.48 -2.04
CA TYR A 118 -5.83 -3.34 -2.75
C TYR A 118 -4.54 -2.87 -2.10
N VAL A 119 -3.65 -2.30 -2.91
CA VAL A 119 -2.39 -1.71 -2.47
C VAL A 119 -2.43 -0.22 -2.79
N ALA A 120 -2.35 0.61 -1.76
CA ALA A 120 -2.43 2.06 -1.93
C ALA A 120 -1.24 2.78 -1.26
N CYS A 121 -0.82 3.87 -1.89
CA CYS A 121 0.11 4.84 -1.37
C CYS A 121 -0.30 6.23 -1.86
N LEU A 122 0.50 7.27 -1.64
CA LEU A 122 0.16 8.63 -2.08
C LEU A 122 -0.08 8.74 -3.59
N ARG A 123 0.55 7.88 -4.41
CA ARG A 123 0.48 7.95 -5.88
C ARG A 123 -0.89 7.60 -6.47
N ASN A 124 -1.68 6.76 -5.80
CA ASN A 124 -2.89 6.16 -6.36
C ASN A 124 -4.12 6.21 -5.44
N MET A 125 -4.18 7.17 -4.51
CA MET A 125 -5.30 7.29 -3.57
C MET A 125 -6.63 7.49 -4.30
N ILE A 126 -6.68 8.42 -5.26
CA ILE A 126 -7.89 8.72 -6.05
C ILE A 126 -8.31 7.50 -6.87
N ALA A 127 -7.39 6.88 -7.60
CA ALA A 127 -7.69 5.72 -8.43
C ALA A 127 -8.17 4.53 -7.58
N THR A 128 -7.55 4.31 -6.40
CA THR A 128 -7.98 3.27 -5.46
C THR A 128 -9.40 3.53 -4.95
N ALA A 129 -9.69 4.76 -4.50
CA ALA A 129 -11.04 5.12 -4.03
C ALA A 129 -12.08 4.94 -5.13
N ALA A 130 -11.80 5.39 -6.36
CA ALA A 130 -12.70 5.23 -7.50
C ALA A 130 -12.99 3.77 -7.81
N GLN A 131 -12.00 2.89 -7.70
CA GLN A 131 -12.15 1.46 -7.93
C GLN A 131 -12.98 0.77 -6.84
N LEU A 132 -12.90 1.23 -5.58
CA LEU A 132 -13.66 0.70 -4.46
C LEU A 132 -15.14 1.08 -4.53
N VAL A 133 -15.45 2.26 -5.07
CA VAL A 133 -16.82 2.78 -5.17
C VAL A 133 -17.67 1.89 -6.08
N GLY A 134 -18.73 1.35 -5.52
CA GLY A 134 -19.66 0.47 -6.23
C GLY A 134 -19.21 -0.99 -6.33
N ALA A 135 -17.91 -1.28 -6.22
CA ALA A 135 -17.38 -2.65 -6.22
C ALA A 135 -17.53 -3.33 -4.86
N HIS A 136 -17.37 -2.59 -3.78
CA HIS A 136 -17.39 -3.14 -2.42
C HIS A 136 -18.37 -2.38 -1.53
N ARG A 137 -19.05 -3.12 -0.66
CA ARG A 137 -19.97 -2.52 0.32
C ARG A 137 -19.28 -2.09 1.59
N ARG A 138 -18.24 -2.82 1.99
CA ARG A 138 -17.47 -2.57 3.19
C ARG A 138 -15.98 -2.57 2.84
N VAL A 139 -15.26 -1.56 3.31
CA VAL A 139 -13.85 -1.34 3.02
C VAL A 139 -13.08 -1.15 4.32
N ALA A 140 -11.97 -1.86 4.49
CA ALA A 140 -11.03 -1.63 5.58
C ALA A 140 -9.73 -1.03 5.03
N LEU A 141 -9.45 0.20 5.42
CA LEU A 141 -8.25 0.95 5.08
C LEU A 141 -7.24 0.74 6.23
N ILE A 142 -6.16 0.02 5.98
CA ILE A 142 -5.26 -0.43 7.04
C ILE A 142 -3.84 0.07 6.78
N GLY A 143 -3.36 0.95 7.65
CA GLY A 143 -1.97 1.38 7.66
C GLY A 143 -1.06 0.30 8.26
N ALA A 144 0.08 0.02 7.64
CA ALA A 144 1.00 -1.02 8.09
C ALA A 144 1.60 -0.72 9.47
N GLY A 145 1.81 0.56 9.78
CA GLY A 145 2.47 0.95 11.02
C GLY A 145 3.92 0.43 11.13
N THR A 146 4.55 0.64 12.25
CA THR A 146 5.90 0.11 12.52
C THR A 146 6.11 -0.02 14.03
N GLN A 147 6.69 -1.16 14.48
CA GLN A 147 7.01 -1.40 15.90
C GLN A 147 5.79 -1.18 16.83
N GLY A 148 4.63 -1.69 16.43
CA GLY A 148 3.39 -1.59 17.21
C GLY A 148 2.79 -0.18 17.28
N LYS A 149 3.20 0.75 16.41
CA LYS A 149 2.68 2.13 16.38
C LYS A 149 2.15 2.50 15.00
N PRO A 150 0.98 3.15 14.91
CA PRO A 150 0.51 3.75 13.67
C PRO A 150 1.53 4.76 13.11
N ARG A 151 1.56 4.91 11.80
CA ARG A 151 2.38 5.91 11.12
C ARG A 151 1.50 7.01 10.55
N PRO A 152 1.85 8.29 10.80
CA PRO A 152 1.06 9.43 10.34
C PRO A 152 0.78 9.42 8.84
N GLU A 153 1.78 9.12 8.03
CA GLU A 153 1.67 9.06 6.57
C GLU A 153 0.72 7.96 6.08
N ASP A 154 0.68 6.81 6.75
CA ASP A 154 -0.24 5.72 6.41
C ASP A 154 -1.67 6.12 6.76
N GLN A 155 -1.88 6.68 7.97
CA GLN A 155 -3.19 7.14 8.42
C GLN A 155 -3.70 8.31 7.57
N TYR A 156 -2.81 9.22 7.15
CA TYR A 156 -3.14 10.28 6.21
C TYR A 156 -3.67 9.70 4.89
N ALA A 157 -2.96 8.77 4.27
CA ALA A 157 -3.38 8.17 3.00
C ALA A 157 -4.70 7.38 3.16
N CYS A 158 -4.88 6.64 4.26
CA CYS A 158 -6.14 5.98 4.59
C CYS A 158 -7.29 7.00 4.71
N ALA A 159 -7.07 8.11 5.42
CA ALA A 159 -8.09 9.14 5.62
C ALA A 159 -8.45 9.85 4.29
N ARG A 160 -7.48 10.12 3.41
CA ARG A 160 -7.74 10.71 2.09
C ARG A 160 -8.60 9.79 1.22
N ILE A 161 -8.33 8.49 1.18
CA ILE A 161 -9.18 7.50 0.49
C ILE A 161 -10.58 7.47 1.14
N ALA A 162 -10.66 7.47 2.48
CA ALA A 162 -11.90 7.45 3.23
C ALA A 162 -12.77 8.69 2.98
N GLU A 163 -12.19 9.89 2.88
CA GLU A 163 -12.92 11.13 2.53
C GLU A 163 -13.60 11.01 1.15
N MET A 164 -12.91 10.41 0.17
CA MET A 164 -13.49 10.16 -1.13
C MET A 164 -14.63 9.13 -1.08
N LEU A 165 -14.46 8.04 -0.31
CA LEU A 165 -15.55 7.06 -0.07
C LEU A 165 -16.74 7.75 0.63
N GLN A 166 -16.50 8.59 1.62
CA GLN A 166 -17.54 9.33 2.32
C GLN A 166 -18.33 10.24 1.39
N SER A 167 -17.68 10.93 0.46
CA SER A 167 -18.33 11.76 -0.56
C SER A 167 -19.24 10.96 -1.50
N GLN A 168 -18.99 9.65 -1.62
CA GLN A 168 -19.77 8.69 -2.42
C GLN A 168 -20.82 7.92 -1.59
N GLY A 169 -21.11 8.39 -0.37
CA GLY A 169 -22.19 7.86 0.49
C GLY A 169 -21.79 6.66 1.34
N TYR A 170 -20.51 6.41 1.56
CA TYR A 170 -20.06 5.44 2.56
C TYR A 170 -20.04 6.08 3.94
N ALA A 171 -20.44 5.34 4.96
CA ALA A 171 -20.42 5.77 6.36
C ALA A 171 -19.18 5.24 7.09
N PRO A 172 -18.54 6.03 7.98
CA PRO A 172 -17.46 5.54 8.83
C PRO A 172 -18.00 4.53 9.86
N GLU A 173 -17.25 3.44 10.12
CA GLU A 173 -17.53 2.47 11.16
C GLU A 173 -16.74 2.80 12.43
N GLY A 174 -17.46 3.03 13.53
CA GLY A 174 -16.91 3.23 14.86
C GLY A 174 -16.22 4.59 15.11
N ASP A 175 -16.09 4.92 16.39
CA ASP A 175 -15.58 6.21 16.84
C ASP A 175 -14.10 6.44 16.44
N ARG A 176 -13.31 5.40 16.39
CA ARG A 176 -11.91 5.47 15.96
C ARG A 176 -11.79 5.98 14.51
N THR A 177 -12.59 5.44 13.60
CA THR A 177 -12.62 5.87 12.19
C THR A 177 -13.04 7.33 12.06
N VAL A 178 -14.04 7.74 12.84
CA VAL A 178 -14.49 9.15 12.89
C VAL A 178 -13.39 10.07 13.40
N ALA A 179 -12.68 9.68 14.46
CA ALA A 179 -11.57 10.44 15.02
C ALA A 179 -10.39 10.56 14.05
N GLU A 180 -10.02 9.48 13.36
CA GLU A 180 -8.96 9.50 12.33
C GLU A 180 -9.32 10.45 11.18
N LEU A 181 -10.54 10.38 10.65
CA LEU A 181 -11.01 11.31 9.63
C LEU A 181 -10.91 12.77 10.10
N ALA A 182 -11.34 13.06 11.33
CA ALA A 182 -11.29 14.42 11.88
C ALA A 182 -9.84 14.92 12.02
N THR A 183 -8.91 14.03 12.41
CA THR A 183 -7.49 14.34 12.58
C THR A 183 -6.83 14.77 11.27
N TRP A 184 -7.17 14.10 10.17
CA TRP A 184 -6.49 14.33 8.89
C TRP A 184 -7.23 15.28 7.94
N ARG A 185 -8.44 15.72 8.31
CA ARG A 185 -9.23 16.64 7.48
C ARG A 185 -8.50 17.97 7.25
N GLY A 186 -8.28 18.31 5.99
CA GLY A 186 -7.60 19.54 5.60
C GLY A 186 -6.09 19.56 5.84
N VAL A 187 -5.50 18.47 6.34
CA VAL A 187 -4.05 18.35 6.49
C VAL A 187 -3.41 18.19 5.12
N GLY A 188 -2.36 18.95 4.83
CA GLY A 188 -1.59 18.84 3.59
C GLY A 188 -0.52 17.74 3.69
N VAL A 189 -0.25 17.05 2.57
CA VAL A 189 0.75 15.95 2.48
C VAL A 189 2.15 16.37 2.95
N GLN A 190 2.53 17.65 2.78
CA GLN A 190 3.84 18.16 3.20
C GLN A 190 4.07 18.07 4.72
N THR A 191 3.01 17.96 5.52
CA THR A 191 3.11 17.70 6.97
C THR A 191 3.82 16.38 7.26
N MET A 192 3.76 15.41 6.35
CA MET A 192 4.44 14.11 6.48
C MET A 192 5.97 14.24 6.48
N ARG A 193 6.52 15.37 6.06
CA ARG A 193 7.96 15.67 6.17
C ARG A 193 8.47 15.64 7.61
N SER A 194 7.60 15.86 8.58
CA SER A 194 7.95 15.87 10.00
C SER A 194 7.51 14.59 10.73
N SER A 195 7.22 13.53 9.97
CA SER A 195 6.86 12.24 10.58
C SER A 195 8.09 11.49 11.09
N PRO A 196 7.92 10.59 12.08
CA PRO A 196 9.01 9.74 12.54
C PRO A 196 9.65 8.89 11.44
N SER A 197 8.88 8.48 10.44
CA SER A 197 9.41 7.74 9.28
C SER A 197 10.25 8.64 8.37
N ALA A 198 9.85 9.89 8.17
CA ALA A 198 10.65 10.88 7.45
C ALA A 198 11.99 11.17 8.16
N ASP A 199 11.98 11.28 9.49
CA ASP A 199 13.20 11.45 10.29
C ASP A 199 14.11 10.23 10.18
N PHE A 200 13.54 9.02 10.20
CA PHE A 200 14.28 7.79 9.95
C PHE A 200 14.94 7.79 8.56
N LEU A 201 14.21 8.14 7.49
CA LEU A 201 14.77 8.20 6.14
C LEU A 201 15.92 9.22 6.04
N ARG A 202 15.80 10.37 6.71
CA ARG A 202 16.89 11.36 6.78
C ARG A 202 18.12 10.81 7.51
N SER A 203 17.91 10.22 8.68
CA SER A 203 19.01 9.69 9.52
C SER A 203 19.78 8.56 8.85
N THR A 204 19.10 7.81 7.97
CA THR A 204 19.68 6.69 7.22
C THR A 204 20.11 7.08 5.79
N ARG A 205 20.21 8.39 5.48
CA ARG A 205 20.63 8.94 4.17
C ARG A 205 19.75 8.49 2.99
N GLN A 206 18.46 8.28 3.24
CA GLN A 206 17.48 7.90 2.23
C GLN A 206 16.59 9.11 1.83
N HIS A 207 17.21 10.28 1.68
CA HIS A 207 16.50 11.53 1.33
C HIS A 207 15.77 11.44 -0.01
N ASP A 208 16.38 10.77 -1.00
CA ASP A 208 15.80 10.59 -2.32
C ASP A 208 14.43 9.91 -2.25
N ASP A 209 14.27 8.92 -1.36
CA ASP A 209 13.00 8.22 -1.17
C ASP A 209 11.94 9.13 -0.55
N LEU A 210 12.32 9.94 0.44
CA LEU A 210 11.41 10.89 1.06
C LEU A 210 10.89 11.91 0.04
N GLU A 211 11.80 12.52 -0.73
CA GLU A 211 11.45 13.50 -1.77
C GLU A 211 10.62 12.85 -2.88
N PHE A 212 11.01 11.67 -3.33
CA PHE A 212 10.27 10.92 -4.34
C PHE A 212 8.82 10.68 -3.92
N VAL A 213 8.59 10.11 -2.73
CA VAL A 213 7.24 9.79 -2.26
C VAL A 213 6.39 11.05 -2.10
N LEU A 214 6.95 12.13 -1.53
CA LEU A 214 6.19 13.37 -1.29
C LEU A 214 5.96 14.22 -2.55
N SER A 215 6.70 13.98 -3.63
CA SER A 215 6.51 14.65 -4.92
C SER A 215 5.55 13.90 -5.87
N HIS A 216 5.22 12.64 -5.57
CA HIS A 216 4.34 11.82 -6.39
C HIS A 216 3.02 11.56 -5.63
N VAL A 217 2.06 12.46 -5.80
CA VAL A 217 0.75 12.41 -5.12
C VAL A 217 -0.35 12.39 -6.17
N ASP A 218 -1.16 11.31 -6.16
CA ASP A 218 -2.24 11.08 -7.12
C ASP A 218 -1.80 11.26 -8.59
N ASP A 219 -0.56 10.84 -8.88
CA ASP A 219 0.06 10.92 -10.20
C ASP A 219 -0.14 9.63 -11.03
N LEU A 220 -0.79 8.61 -10.48
CA LEU A 220 -1.07 7.34 -11.14
C LEU A 220 -2.59 7.06 -11.17
N ASP A 221 -3.18 7.10 -12.36
CA ASP A 221 -4.59 6.78 -12.57
C ASP A 221 -4.81 5.26 -12.76
N ALA A 222 -4.34 4.48 -11.79
CA ALA A 222 -4.55 3.04 -11.72
C ALA A 222 -4.56 2.57 -10.26
N SER A 223 -5.48 1.68 -9.93
CA SER A 223 -5.44 0.95 -8.67
C SER A 223 -4.50 -0.24 -8.76
N ALA A 224 -4.01 -0.73 -7.63
CA ALA A 224 -3.17 -1.92 -7.55
C ALA A 224 -3.87 -3.01 -6.72
N ILE A 225 -3.91 -4.23 -7.24
CA ILE A 225 -4.59 -5.37 -6.61
C ILE A 225 -3.61 -6.50 -6.39
N PHE A 226 -3.63 -7.06 -5.18
CA PHE A 226 -2.86 -8.22 -4.78
C PHE A 226 -3.71 -9.48 -4.84
N ASN A 227 -3.28 -10.47 -5.62
CA ASN A 227 -3.98 -11.75 -5.78
C ASN A 227 -3.52 -12.85 -4.79
N GLY A 228 -2.72 -12.49 -3.79
CA GLY A 228 -2.10 -13.41 -2.84
C GLY A 228 -0.66 -13.82 -3.20
N GLN A 229 -0.21 -13.55 -4.42
CA GLN A 229 1.16 -13.82 -4.90
C GLN A 229 1.80 -12.61 -5.57
N GLN A 230 1.10 -11.97 -6.49
CA GLN A 230 1.57 -10.86 -7.30
C GLN A 230 0.63 -9.67 -7.15
N VAL A 231 1.17 -8.46 -7.26
CA VAL A 231 0.37 -7.24 -7.41
C VAL A 231 0.31 -6.86 -8.89
N SER A 232 -0.85 -6.44 -9.34
CA SER A 232 -1.10 -5.99 -10.71
C SER A 232 -1.83 -4.66 -10.73
N LEU A 233 -1.61 -3.83 -11.76
CA LEU A 233 -2.42 -2.63 -11.98
C LEU A 233 -3.79 -2.99 -12.53
N MET A 234 -4.78 -2.24 -12.07
CA MET A 234 -6.13 -2.23 -12.64
C MET A 234 -6.47 -0.83 -13.10
N LEU A 235 -6.68 -0.68 -14.40
CA LEU A 235 -7.08 0.58 -15.00
C LEU A 235 -8.54 0.89 -14.68
N PRO A 236 -8.94 2.17 -14.64
CA PRO A 236 -10.31 2.58 -14.42
C PRO A 236 -11.28 1.88 -15.38
N GLY A 237 -12.37 1.31 -14.84
CA GLY A 237 -13.41 0.64 -15.62
C GLY A 237 -13.17 -0.84 -15.98
N ALA A 238 -12.02 -1.41 -15.69
CA ALA A 238 -11.71 -2.82 -16.04
C ALA A 238 -12.66 -3.84 -15.35
N GLN A 239 -13.18 -3.53 -14.18
CA GLN A 239 -14.15 -4.43 -13.50
C GLN A 239 -15.53 -4.47 -14.15
N ARG A 240 -15.96 -3.42 -14.85
CA ARG A 240 -17.29 -3.45 -15.54
C ARG A 240 -17.34 -4.49 -16.64
N LEU A 241 -16.22 -4.73 -17.32
CA LEU A 241 -16.12 -5.73 -18.39
C LEU A 241 -16.13 -7.19 -17.89
N LEU A 242 -15.69 -7.44 -16.66
CA LEU A 242 -15.67 -8.80 -16.07
C LEU A 242 -16.99 -9.19 -15.38
N ALA A 243 -17.84 -8.22 -15.05
CA ALA A 243 -19.15 -8.46 -14.44
C ALA A 243 -20.27 -8.62 -15.50
N GLU A 244 -20.01 -8.26 -16.75
CA GLU A 244 -20.95 -8.36 -17.88
C GLU A 244 -20.63 -9.56 -18.82
N ALA A 245 -19.59 -10.34 -18.51
CA ALA A 245 -19.20 -11.56 -19.23
C ALA A 245 -19.52 -12.82 -18.42
#